data_92d4fd61adde8b470e2ca029b7498cae
#
_entry.id   92d4fd61adde8b470e2ca029b7498cae
#
_cell.length_a   1.000
_cell.length_b   1.000
_cell.length_c   1.000
_cell.angle_alpha   90.00
_cell.angle_beta   90.00
_cell.angle_gamma   90.00
#
_symmetry.space_group_name_H-M   'P 1'
#
loop_
_entity.id
_entity.type
_entity.pdbx_description
1 polymer ?
#
loop_
_entity_poly.entity_id
_entity_poly.type
_entity_poly.pdbx_seq_one_letter_code
_entity_poly.pdbx_strand_id
1 'polypeptide(L)'
;KQAELTRFSGQFSQLKQANEGRDVLKERAGQLERLLHLRTISKEQDELKERHRKGEEIVVATRREIGVLQEQLREQKERLEQLNQSIPDMKMLSDIREWYNIQQHIREELTRWQEELAGVNKEIAREEGVVQAVQEQYPAFGALQAMTRKALQEACWERQEQLVATVKEIREEWLHLSTRQRLVDFARELSEGEPCPLCGALSHPAPLHATEVEGELKEKADRVAGLEEEGKVLERMVSRLTVIGERLRSAGERKEQITRQQNVARERLREHLTRFTWEGFTPDNMQRLTDEINRVALLNKEKLDGETVRGNTEKSIEQKRVNLEKYVARLDEICREIVQRDSQVGLLREQQAGFDEKEYEGVPDMEIGKELDECRQRFEQVGRDYQRDAARLQVIEADFRRWEGSMEEKSKEVIRLQQELEEEVQ
;
A
#
# COMPACT_ATOMS: atom_id res chain seq x y z
N LYS A 1 -95.86 -48.60 -46.02
CA LYS A 1 -95.53 -48.01 -44.70
C LYS A 1 -95.13 -49.10 -43.66
N GLN A 2 -95.80 -50.15 -43.50
CA GLN A 2 -95.51 -51.25 -42.56
C GLN A 2 -94.12 -51.91 -42.87
N ALA A 3 -93.83 -52.22 -44.15
CA ALA A 3 -92.54 -52.74 -44.61
C ALA A 3 -91.38 -51.75 -44.39
N GLU A 4 -91.64 -50.48 -44.53
CA GLU A 4 -90.65 -49.44 -44.29
C GLU A 4 -90.31 -49.34 -42.79
N LEU A 5 -91.39 -49.33 -41.92
CA LEU A 5 -91.23 -49.34 -40.44
C LEU A 5 -90.45 -50.60 -39.98
N THR A 6 -90.80 -51.80 -40.47
CA THR A 6 -90.10 -53.06 -40.13
C THR A 6 -88.61 -53.07 -40.52
N ARG A 7 -88.30 -52.57 -41.76
CA ARG A 7 -86.92 -52.46 -42.22
C ARG A 7 -86.10 -51.49 -41.34
N PHE A 8 -86.69 -50.33 -41.04
CA PHE A 8 -85.99 -49.29 -40.29
C PHE A 8 -85.86 -49.67 -38.79
N SER A 9 -86.89 -50.36 -38.20
CA SER A 9 -86.80 -50.87 -36.83
C SER A 9 -85.72 -51.98 -36.73
N GLY A 10 -85.51 -52.82 -37.76
CA GLY A 10 -84.41 -53.74 -37.76
C GLY A 10 -83.02 -53.13 -37.85
N GLN A 11 -82.87 -52.05 -38.68
CA GLN A 11 -81.62 -51.24 -38.69
C GLN A 11 -81.39 -50.56 -37.38
N PHE A 12 -82.37 -49.95 -36.74
CA PHE A 12 -82.25 -49.30 -35.46
C PHE A 12 -81.92 -50.31 -34.33
N SER A 13 -82.45 -51.51 -34.36
CA SER A 13 -82.06 -52.55 -33.40
C SER A 13 -80.55 -52.85 -33.44
N GLN A 14 -79.96 -52.88 -34.64
CA GLN A 14 -78.52 -53.06 -34.82
C GLN A 14 -77.74 -51.93 -34.27
N LEU A 15 -78.21 -50.66 -34.52
CA LEU A 15 -77.58 -49.45 -33.96
C LEU A 15 -77.77 -49.36 -32.44
N LYS A 16 -78.89 -49.79 -31.92
CA LYS A 16 -79.12 -49.90 -30.48
C LYS A 16 -78.09 -50.86 -29.82
N GLN A 17 -77.84 -52.02 -30.43
CA GLN A 17 -76.84 -53.01 -29.98
C GLN A 17 -75.42 -52.39 -30.07
N ALA A 18 -75.11 -51.64 -31.18
CA ALA A 18 -73.87 -50.94 -31.32
C ALA A 18 -73.73 -49.81 -30.29
N ASN A 19 -74.82 -49.09 -29.94
CA ASN A 19 -74.80 -48.06 -28.91
C ASN A 19 -74.67 -48.64 -27.48
N GLU A 20 -75.13 -49.85 -27.20
CA GLU A 20 -74.89 -50.58 -25.95
C GLU A 20 -73.42 -50.95 -25.83
N GLY A 21 -72.75 -51.31 -26.95
CA GLY A 21 -71.28 -51.52 -26.99
C GLY A 21 -70.42 -50.24 -26.91
N ARG A 22 -71.08 -49.07 -26.92
CA ARG A 22 -70.37 -47.77 -26.85
C ARG A 22 -69.58 -47.58 -25.56
N ASP A 23 -70.05 -48.09 -24.42
CA ASP A 23 -69.40 -47.99 -23.12
C ASP A 23 -68.03 -48.70 -23.11
N VAL A 24 -67.89 -49.80 -23.87
CA VAL A 24 -66.62 -50.51 -24.07
C VAL A 24 -65.59 -49.62 -24.81
N LEU A 25 -66.03 -48.86 -25.82
CA LEU A 25 -65.18 -47.90 -26.52
C LEU A 25 -64.75 -46.75 -25.63
N LYS A 26 -65.67 -46.26 -24.78
CA LYS A 26 -65.40 -45.22 -23.79
C LYS A 26 -64.37 -45.73 -22.77
N GLU A 27 -64.57 -46.93 -22.25
CA GLU A 27 -63.67 -47.54 -21.28
C GLU A 27 -62.28 -47.73 -21.90
N ARG A 28 -62.20 -48.28 -23.11
CA ARG A 28 -60.94 -48.44 -23.84
C ARG A 28 -60.20 -47.10 -24.09
N ALA A 29 -60.92 -46.09 -24.55
CA ALA A 29 -60.38 -44.75 -24.69
C ALA A 29 -59.82 -44.22 -23.36
N GLY A 30 -60.56 -44.37 -22.27
CA GLY A 30 -60.10 -43.97 -20.91
C GLY A 30 -58.85 -44.75 -20.46
N GLN A 31 -58.76 -46.05 -20.79
CA GLN A 31 -57.58 -46.87 -20.49
C GLN A 31 -56.34 -46.41 -21.30
N LEU A 32 -56.50 -46.14 -22.60
CA LEU A 32 -55.39 -45.64 -23.46
C LEU A 32 -54.94 -44.24 -23.04
N GLU A 33 -55.88 -43.38 -22.67
CA GLU A 33 -55.55 -42.04 -22.17
C GLU A 33 -54.75 -42.10 -20.88
N ARG A 34 -55.16 -42.94 -19.92
CA ARG A 34 -54.44 -43.20 -18.69
C ARG A 34 -53.06 -43.81 -18.95
N LEU A 35 -52.92 -44.72 -19.92
CA LEU A 35 -51.63 -45.30 -20.30
C LEU A 35 -50.67 -44.22 -20.83
N LEU A 36 -51.11 -43.37 -21.75
CA LEU A 36 -50.28 -42.26 -22.25
C LEU A 36 -49.91 -41.31 -21.12
N HIS A 37 -50.84 -40.99 -20.23
CA HIS A 37 -50.54 -40.14 -19.07
C HIS A 37 -49.58 -40.81 -18.12
N LEU A 38 -49.73 -42.12 -17.83
CA LEU A 38 -48.75 -42.88 -17.04
C LEU A 38 -47.35 -42.86 -17.64
N ARG A 39 -47.22 -43.07 -18.96
CA ARG A 39 -45.94 -43.01 -19.65
C ARG A 39 -45.32 -41.62 -19.57
N THR A 40 -46.11 -40.57 -19.74
CA THR A 40 -45.62 -39.19 -19.65
C THR A 40 -45.08 -38.90 -18.25
N ILE A 41 -45.86 -39.23 -17.20
CA ILE A 41 -45.45 -39.03 -15.79
C ILE A 41 -44.23 -39.91 -15.45
N SER A 42 -44.16 -41.16 -15.92
CA SER A 42 -42.99 -42.03 -15.68
C SER A 42 -41.75 -41.48 -16.31
N LYS A 43 -41.83 -40.96 -17.53
CA LYS A 43 -40.71 -40.31 -18.22
C LYS A 43 -40.23 -39.04 -17.47
N GLU A 44 -41.16 -38.18 -17.07
CA GLU A 44 -40.84 -37.00 -16.25
C GLU A 44 -40.17 -37.40 -14.93
N GLN A 45 -40.65 -38.46 -14.30
CA GLN A 45 -40.06 -39.00 -13.08
C GLN A 45 -38.63 -39.50 -13.29
N ASP A 46 -38.38 -40.22 -14.36
CA ASP A 46 -37.02 -40.70 -14.67
C ASP A 46 -36.07 -39.53 -14.96
N GLU A 47 -36.55 -38.50 -15.65
CA GLU A 47 -35.76 -37.25 -15.86
C GLU A 47 -35.49 -36.55 -14.54
N LEU A 48 -36.43 -36.46 -13.60
CA LEU A 48 -36.25 -35.91 -12.27
C LEU A 48 -35.26 -36.72 -11.44
N LYS A 49 -35.34 -38.06 -11.47
CA LYS A 49 -34.39 -38.98 -10.79
C LYS A 49 -32.98 -38.79 -11.31
N GLU A 50 -32.80 -38.66 -12.62
CA GLU A 50 -31.47 -38.41 -13.22
C GLU A 50 -30.93 -37.01 -12.83
N ARG A 51 -31.79 -35.98 -12.80
CA ARG A 51 -31.42 -34.64 -12.31
C ARG A 51 -31.03 -34.66 -10.83
N HIS A 52 -31.76 -35.41 -10.00
CA HIS A 52 -31.44 -35.61 -8.61
C HIS A 52 -30.07 -36.23 -8.43
N ARG A 53 -29.79 -37.34 -9.12
CA ARG A 53 -28.50 -38.05 -9.09
C ARG A 53 -27.33 -37.11 -9.45
N LYS A 54 -27.46 -36.36 -10.56
CA LYS A 54 -26.45 -35.38 -10.96
C LYS A 54 -26.28 -34.26 -9.92
N GLY A 55 -27.34 -33.80 -9.32
CA GLY A 55 -27.33 -32.83 -8.24
C GLY A 55 -26.62 -33.34 -6.99
N GLU A 56 -26.83 -34.61 -6.61
CA GLU A 56 -26.11 -35.24 -5.50
C GLU A 56 -24.60 -35.27 -5.75
N GLU A 57 -24.18 -35.62 -6.97
CA GLU A 57 -22.77 -35.63 -7.37
C GLU A 57 -22.15 -34.23 -7.19
N ILE A 58 -22.87 -33.15 -7.58
CA ILE A 58 -22.42 -31.76 -7.41
C ILE A 58 -22.31 -31.40 -5.92
N VAL A 59 -23.28 -31.80 -5.11
CA VAL A 59 -23.25 -31.57 -3.65
C VAL A 59 -22.04 -32.26 -3.01
N VAL A 60 -21.80 -33.52 -3.36
CA VAL A 60 -20.65 -34.29 -2.84
C VAL A 60 -19.33 -33.66 -3.28
N ALA A 61 -19.20 -33.26 -4.55
CA ALA A 61 -18.01 -32.59 -5.07
C ALA A 61 -17.79 -31.25 -4.35
N THR A 62 -18.82 -30.45 -4.21
CA THR A 62 -18.74 -29.14 -3.53
C THR A 62 -18.35 -29.29 -2.05
N ARG A 63 -18.88 -30.28 -1.33
CA ARG A 63 -18.48 -30.59 0.05
C ARG A 63 -17.01 -30.98 0.15
N ARG A 64 -16.54 -31.78 -0.80
CA ARG A 64 -15.10 -32.17 -0.86
C ARG A 64 -14.21 -30.96 -1.10
N GLU A 65 -14.58 -30.07 -2.03
CA GLU A 65 -13.84 -28.84 -2.30
C GLU A 65 -13.80 -27.92 -1.08
N ILE A 66 -14.91 -27.77 -0.36
CA ILE A 66 -14.95 -27.01 0.91
C ILE A 66 -14.00 -27.65 1.92
N GLY A 67 -13.97 -28.98 2.04
CA GLY A 67 -13.05 -29.67 2.94
C GLY A 67 -11.58 -29.41 2.62
N VAL A 68 -11.19 -29.43 1.34
CA VAL A 68 -9.83 -29.09 0.90
C VAL A 68 -9.46 -27.65 1.24
N LEU A 69 -10.37 -26.71 0.94
CA LEU A 69 -10.13 -25.31 1.26
C LEU A 69 -10.04 -25.05 2.77
N GLN A 70 -10.80 -25.76 3.59
CA GLN A 70 -10.72 -25.68 5.05
C GLN A 70 -9.37 -26.15 5.58
N GLU A 71 -8.83 -27.23 5.01
CA GLU A 71 -7.50 -27.71 5.36
C GLU A 71 -6.42 -26.71 4.96
N GLN A 72 -6.48 -26.18 3.75
CA GLN A 72 -5.59 -25.12 3.30
C GLN A 72 -5.68 -23.88 4.21
N LEU A 73 -6.87 -23.49 4.63
CA LEU A 73 -7.07 -22.38 5.57
C LEU A 73 -6.42 -22.65 6.93
N ARG A 74 -6.49 -23.90 7.42
CA ARG A 74 -5.82 -24.30 8.64
C ARG A 74 -4.30 -24.16 8.53
N GLU A 75 -3.71 -24.70 7.47
CA GLU A 75 -2.27 -24.61 7.20
C GLU A 75 -1.80 -23.14 7.06
N GLN A 76 -2.60 -22.31 6.36
CA GLN A 76 -2.33 -20.88 6.24
C GLN A 76 -2.33 -20.17 7.60
N LYS A 77 -3.28 -20.49 8.48
CA LYS A 77 -3.36 -19.91 9.84
C LYS A 77 -2.17 -20.34 10.71
N GLU A 78 -1.79 -21.60 10.67
CA GLU A 78 -0.61 -22.12 11.38
C GLU A 78 0.68 -21.44 10.90
N ARG A 79 0.83 -21.29 9.57
CA ARG A 79 1.99 -20.58 8.99
C ARG A 79 2.03 -19.11 9.38
N LEU A 80 0.89 -18.40 9.36
CA LEU A 80 0.81 -17.01 9.78
C LEU A 80 1.13 -16.84 11.26
N GLU A 81 0.72 -17.78 12.11
CA GLU A 81 1.05 -17.78 13.54
C GLU A 81 2.55 -17.96 13.76
N GLN A 82 3.18 -18.94 13.10
CA GLN A 82 4.64 -19.12 13.15
C GLN A 82 5.40 -17.90 12.66
N LEU A 83 4.92 -17.29 11.55
CA LEU A 83 5.49 -16.07 11.01
C LEU A 83 5.38 -14.91 12.02
N ASN A 84 4.23 -14.75 12.65
CA ASN A 84 4.00 -13.70 13.66
C ASN A 84 4.90 -13.86 14.88
N GLN A 85 5.15 -15.09 15.33
CA GLN A 85 6.07 -15.40 16.42
C GLN A 85 7.56 -15.17 16.04
N SER A 86 7.89 -15.25 14.74
CA SER A 86 9.26 -15.03 14.24
C SER A 86 9.60 -13.56 13.99
N ILE A 87 8.61 -12.66 14.01
CA ILE A 87 8.81 -11.22 13.82
C ILE A 87 9.33 -10.64 15.14
N PRO A 88 10.56 -10.06 15.18
CA PRO A 88 11.11 -9.37 16.33
C PRO A 88 10.28 -8.18 16.79
N ASP A 89 10.43 -7.78 18.03
CA ASP A 89 9.80 -6.59 18.59
C ASP A 89 10.29 -5.33 17.87
N MET A 90 9.42 -4.72 17.09
CA MET A 90 9.69 -3.48 16.35
C MET A 90 10.03 -2.31 17.27
N LYS A 91 9.50 -2.30 18.48
CA LYS A 91 9.82 -1.26 19.48
C LYS A 91 11.28 -1.37 19.89
N MET A 92 11.74 -2.58 20.18
CA MET A 92 13.16 -2.85 20.50
C MET A 92 14.09 -2.38 19.35
N LEU A 93 13.77 -2.71 18.09
CA LEU A 93 14.59 -2.28 16.95
C LEU A 93 14.56 -0.76 16.76
N SER A 94 13.44 -0.10 17.04
CA SER A 94 13.33 1.36 17.03
C SER A 94 14.19 2.00 18.12
N ASP A 95 14.15 1.45 19.33
CA ASP A 95 14.96 1.94 20.47
C ASP A 95 16.47 1.79 20.19
N ILE A 96 16.88 0.65 19.60
CA ILE A 96 18.26 0.43 19.14
C ILE A 96 18.66 1.46 18.07
N ARG A 97 17.78 1.72 17.10
CA ARG A 97 18.03 2.72 16.05
C ARG A 97 18.21 4.12 16.59
N GLU A 98 17.36 4.51 17.55
CA GLU A 98 17.48 5.79 18.23
C GLU A 98 18.81 5.89 19.00
N TRP A 99 19.20 4.80 19.68
CA TRP A 99 20.48 4.72 20.34
C TRP A 99 21.66 4.95 19.38
N TYR A 100 21.69 4.29 18.22
CA TYR A 100 22.74 4.52 17.22
C TYR A 100 22.73 5.94 16.65
N ASN A 101 21.56 6.53 16.44
CA ASN A 101 21.45 7.91 15.98
C ASN A 101 22.05 8.89 16.98
N ILE A 102 21.78 8.69 18.28
CA ILE A 102 22.38 9.50 19.36
C ILE A 102 23.90 9.30 19.39
N GLN A 103 24.38 8.07 19.30
CA GLN A 103 25.80 7.77 19.25
C GLN A 103 26.50 8.45 18.07
N GLN A 104 25.90 8.36 16.89
CA GLN A 104 26.42 8.99 15.69
C GLN A 104 26.50 10.52 15.87
N HIS A 105 25.47 11.13 16.40
CA HIS A 105 25.45 12.58 16.67
C HIS A 105 26.59 13.01 17.63
N ILE A 106 26.79 12.24 18.72
CA ILE A 106 27.90 12.53 19.64
C ILE A 106 29.28 12.34 18.96
N ARG A 107 29.44 11.33 18.11
CA ARG A 107 30.67 11.11 17.34
C ARG A 107 30.93 12.23 16.32
N GLU A 108 29.89 12.70 15.64
CA GLU A 108 29.98 13.85 14.73
C GLU A 108 30.33 15.15 15.47
N GLU A 109 29.74 15.37 16.65
CA GLU A 109 30.10 16.46 17.54
C GLU A 109 31.59 16.38 17.94
N LEU A 110 32.07 15.23 18.33
CA LEU A 110 33.48 15.01 18.66
C LEU A 110 34.42 15.26 17.48
N THR A 111 34.07 14.83 16.28
CA THR A 111 34.84 15.07 15.07
C THR A 111 34.94 16.55 14.77
N ARG A 112 33.81 17.27 14.84
CA ARG A 112 33.78 18.72 14.66
C ARG A 112 34.70 19.43 15.67
N TRP A 113 34.65 19.09 16.97
CA TRP A 113 35.53 19.66 17.96
C TRP A 113 37.01 19.31 17.72
N GLN A 114 37.33 18.14 17.19
CA GLN A 114 38.68 17.76 16.80
C GLN A 114 39.19 18.61 15.64
N GLU A 115 38.39 18.85 14.61
CA GLU A 115 38.73 19.67 13.47
C GLU A 115 38.91 21.13 13.89
N GLU A 116 38.02 21.68 14.71
CA GLU A 116 38.14 23.02 15.24
C GLU A 116 39.38 23.19 16.08
N LEU A 117 39.71 22.22 16.95
CA LEU A 117 40.92 22.21 17.77
C LEU A 117 42.18 22.18 16.90
N ALA A 118 42.18 21.36 15.84
CA ALA A 118 43.29 21.32 14.88
C ALA A 118 43.47 22.67 14.14
N GLY A 119 42.36 23.31 13.79
CA GLY A 119 42.35 24.66 13.21
C GLY A 119 42.98 25.70 14.12
N VAL A 120 42.55 25.74 15.40
CA VAL A 120 43.11 26.69 16.39
C VAL A 120 44.58 26.40 16.68
N ASN A 121 44.97 25.14 16.77
CA ASN A 121 46.39 24.78 16.93
C ASN A 121 47.27 25.24 15.74
N LYS A 122 46.76 25.14 14.50
CA LYS A 122 47.42 25.68 13.32
C LYS A 122 47.53 27.21 13.37
N GLU A 123 46.50 27.91 13.84
CA GLU A 123 46.50 29.34 14.03
C GLU A 123 47.57 29.77 15.07
N ILE A 124 47.60 29.07 16.22
CA ILE A 124 48.64 29.32 17.26
C ILE A 124 50.04 29.12 16.66
N ALA A 125 50.28 27.99 16.01
CA ALA A 125 51.59 27.68 15.40
C ALA A 125 51.99 28.71 14.35
N ARG A 126 51.03 29.25 13.58
CA ARG A 126 51.27 30.33 12.61
C ARG A 126 51.68 31.63 13.31
N GLU A 127 50.95 32.02 14.35
CA GLU A 127 51.27 33.28 15.09
C GLU A 127 52.64 33.13 15.81
N GLU A 128 52.97 31.97 16.37
CA GLU A 128 54.27 31.66 16.94
C GLU A 128 55.40 31.77 15.87
N GLY A 129 55.17 31.25 14.66
CA GLY A 129 56.09 31.41 13.51
C GLY A 129 56.28 32.90 13.11
N VAL A 130 55.20 33.70 13.23
CA VAL A 130 55.32 35.18 13.02
C VAL A 130 56.15 35.81 14.08
N VAL A 131 56.12 35.40 15.34
CA VAL A 131 57.02 35.89 16.40
C VAL A 131 58.47 35.67 16.04
N GLN A 132 58.82 34.48 15.56
CA GLN A 132 60.16 34.13 15.10
C GLN A 132 60.60 35.02 13.92
N ALA A 133 59.70 35.21 12.93
CA ALA A 133 60.00 36.09 11.78
C ALA A 133 60.19 37.57 12.20
N VAL A 134 59.48 38.03 13.25
CA VAL A 134 59.70 39.37 13.82
C VAL A 134 61.02 39.44 14.54
N GLN A 135 61.43 38.43 15.29
CA GLN A 135 62.74 38.33 15.92
C GLN A 135 63.89 38.44 14.91
N GLU A 136 63.80 37.70 13.78
CA GLU A 136 64.81 37.67 12.71
C GLU A 136 64.97 39.03 12.02
N GLN A 137 63.99 39.94 12.04
CA GLN A 137 64.05 41.26 11.45
C GLN A 137 65.02 42.20 12.16
N TYR A 138 65.44 41.88 13.41
CA TYR A 138 66.42 42.66 14.13
C TYR A 138 67.70 41.83 14.35
N PRO A 139 68.85 42.24 13.75
CA PRO A 139 70.05 41.37 13.68
C PRO A 139 70.53 40.95 15.07
N ALA A 140 70.43 41.82 16.10
CA ALA A 140 70.87 41.48 17.45
C ALA A 140 70.02 40.41 18.11
N PHE A 141 68.75 40.31 17.73
CA PHE A 141 67.82 39.30 18.26
C PHE A 141 67.79 38.04 17.35
N GLY A 142 67.99 38.19 16.04
CA GLY A 142 68.00 37.07 15.11
C GLY A 142 69.13 36.08 15.32
N ALA A 143 70.24 36.54 15.92
CA ALA A 143 71.37 35.66 16.32
C ALA A 143 71.14 34.90 17.61
N LEU A 144 70.05 35.18 18.37
CA LEU A 144 69.71 34.50 19.62
C LEU A 144 68.83 33.26 19.32
N GLN A 145 68.75 32.34 20.31
CA GLN A 145 67.74 31.28 20.24
C GLN A 145 66.33 31.83 20.14
N ALA A 146 65.42 31.04 19.53
CA ALA A 146 64.02 31.42 19.42
C ALA A 146 63.45 31.87 20.76
N MET A 147 63.01 33.11 20.84
CA MET A 147 62.45 33.72 22.05
C MET A 147 60.97 33.57 22.07
N THR A 148 60.40 33.43 23.26
CA THR A 148 58.95 33.56 23.36
C THR A 148 58.53 35.03 23.07
N ARG A 149 57.29 35.20 22.61
CA ARG A 149 56.76 36.56 22.34
C ARG A 149 57.01 37.56 23.46
N LYS A 150 56.75 37.12 24.74
CA LYS A 150 56.99 37.99 25.92
C LYS A 150 58.42 38.35 26.08
N ALA A 151 59.35 37.37 26.02
CA ALA A 151 60.77 37.60 26.17
C ALA A 151 61.32 38.54 25.05
N LEU A 152 60.84 38.37 23.81
CA LEU A 152 61.20 39.25 22.71
C LEU A 152 60.66 40.65 22.90
N GLN A 153 59.46 40.80 23.38
CA GLN A 153 58.85 42.12 23.69
C GLN A 153 59.62 42.85 24.80
N GLU A 154 59.97 42.11 25.85
CA GLU A 154 60.84 42.67 26.97
C GLU A 154 62.18 43.08 26.45
N ALA A 155 62.86 42.29 25.67
CA ALA A 155 64.16 42.61 25.05
C ALA A 155 64.05 43.88 24.16
N CYS A 156 62.96 44.02 23.39
CA CYS A 156 62.73 45.25 22.60
C CYS A 156 62.60 46.50 23.49
N TRP A 157 61.86 46.37 24.61
CA TRP A 157 61.71 47.50 25.55
C TRP A 157 63.02 47.88 26.22
N GLU A 158 63.78 46.90 26.75
CA GLU A 158 65.10 47.14 27.33
C GLU A 158 66.05 47.82 26.33
N ARG A 159 66.06 47.37 25.07
CA ARG A 159 66.87 48.01 24.06
C ARG A 159 66.39 49.41 23.73
N GLN A 160 65.09 49.68 23.69
CA GLN A 160 64.57 51.05 23.50
C GLN A 160 64.99 51.98 24.62
N GLU A 161 64.96 51.55 25.89
CA GLU A 161 65.44 52.36 27.02
C GLU A 161 66.92 52.66 26.87
N GLN A 162 67.78 51.73 26.48
CA GLN A 162 69.18 51.90 26.19
C GLN A 162 69.43 52.90 25.07
N LEU A 163 68.63 52.79 23.97
CA LEU A 163 68.75 53.73 22.86
C LEU A 163 68.36 55.16 23.28
N VAL A 164 67.26 55.31 24.02
CA VAL A 164 66.84 56.62 24.53
C VAL A 164 67.94 57.29 25.43
N ALA A 165 68.54 56.53 26.36
CA ALA A 165 69.64 56.94 27.18
C ALA A 165 70.83 57.39 26.35
N THR A 166 71.29 56.50 25.36
CA THR A 166 72.42 56.81 24.51
C THR A 166 72.18 58.02 23.62
N VAL A 167 70.99 58.13 22.99
CA VAL A 167 70.62 59.31 22.19
C VAL A 167 70.67 60.58 23.01
N LYS A 168 70.21 60.51 24.25
CA LYS A 168 70.27 61.68 25.15
C LYS A 168 71.73 62.11 25.44
N GLU A 169 72.59 61.18 25.79
CA GLU A 169 74.01 61.43 26.03
C GLU A 169 74.66 61.98 24.76
N ILE A 170 74.47 61.39 23.58
CA ILE A 170 75.07 61.93 22.34
C ILE A 170 74.48 63.32 22.00
N ARG A 171 73.21 63.59 22.25
CA ARG A 171 72.63 64.92 22.03
C ARG A 171 73.18 65.95 22.97
N GLU A 172 73.44 65.65 24.27
CA GLU A 172 74.15 66.54 25.21
C GLU A 172 75.51 66.80 24.73
N GLU A 173 76.32 65.82 24.31
CA GLU A 173 77.63 65.99 23.73
C GLU A 173 77.56 66.82 22.44
N TRP A 174 76.63 66.55 21.56
CA TRP A 174 76.40 67.29 20.33
C TRP A 174 76.08 68.77 20.63
N LEU A 175 75.28 69.06 21.63
CA LEU A 175 74.97 70.40 22.06
C LEU A 175 76.19 71.17 22.56
N HIS A 176 77.10 70.53 23.33
CA HIS A 176 78.32 71.05 23.76
C HIS A 176 79.27 71.35 22.56
N LEU A 177 79.42 70.40 21.59
CA LEU A 177 80.17 70.63 20.42
C LEU A 177 79.61 71.68 19.48
N SER A 178 78.28 71.72 19.30
CA SER A 178 77.65 72.79 18.50
C SER A 178 77.74 74.15 19.12
N THR A 179 77.80 74.27 20.45
CA THR A 179 78.04 75.51 21.17
C THR A 179 79.51 75.91 20.95
N ARG A 180 80.44 74.96 21.02
CA ARG A 180 81.86 75.18 20.77
C ARG A 180 82.12 75.65 19.29
N GLN A 181 81.42 74.98 18.34
CA GLN A 181 81.51 75.37 16.91
C GLN A 181 81.06 76.83 16.70
N ARG A 182 79.93 77.26 17.30
CA ARG A 182 79.43 78.66 17.23
C ARG A 182 80.43 79.63 17.79
N LEU A 183 81.10 79.25 18.89
CA LEU A 183 82.13 80.08 19.47
C LEU A 183 83.34 80.20 18.56
N VAL A 184 83.73 79.12 17.86
CA VAL A 184 84.76 79.12 16.83
C VAL A 184 84.37 79.99 15.62
N ASP A 185 83.12 79.90 15.16
CA ASP A 185 82.59 80.73 14.09
C ASP A 185 82.62 82.21 14.47
N PHE A 186 82.21 82.56 15.69
CA PHE A 186 82.38 83.92 16.17
C PHE A 186 83.83 84.35 16.33
N ALA A 187 84.70 83.47 16.72
CA ALA A 187 86.14 83.73 16.79
C ALA A 187 86.77 84.06 15.43
N ARG A 188 86.29 83.43 14.34
CA ARG A 188 86.71 83.65 12.94
C ARG A 188 86.32 85.04 12.42
N GLU A 189 85.21 85.58 12.93
CA GLU A 189 84.69 86.91 12.57
C GLU A 189 85.31 88.06 13.40
N LEU A 190 86.26 87.73 14.37
CA LEU A 190 86.94 88.75 15.17
C LEU A 190 87.94 89.49 14.34
N SER A 191 87.83 90.81 14.32
CA SER A 191 88.84 91.74 13.67
C SER A 191 89.53 92.53 14.81
N GLU A 192 90.87 92.63 14.65
CA GLU A 192 91.69 93.42 15.62
C GLU A 192 91.24 94.89 15.68
N GLY A 193 90.87 95.39 16.87
CA GLY A 193 90.45 96.78 17.09
C GLY A 193 88.93 97.01 17.03
N GLU A 194 88.11 96.00 16.66
CA GLU A 194 86.62 96.09 16.72
C GLU A 194 86.08 95.44 18.03
N PRO A 195 85.01 96.01 18.62
CA PRO A 195 84.47 95.41 19.81
C PRO A 195 83.79 93.99 19.57
N CYS A 196 84.24 92.98 20.30
CA CYS A 196 83.72 91.66 20.24
C CYS A 196 82.21 91.60 20.49
N PRO A 197 81.34 90.97 19.63
CA PRO A 197 79.88 90.92 19.85
C PRO A 197 79.48 90.09 21.07
N LEU A 198 80.37 89.26 21.63
CA LEU A 198 80.03 88.43 22.85
C LEU A 198 80.42 89.09 24.18
N CYS A 199 81.56 89.79 24.25
CA CYS A 199 82.08 90.33 25.50
C CYS A 199 82.55 91.87 25.40
N GLY A 200 82.51 92.49 24.24
CA GLY A 200 82.88 93.87 24.03
C GLY A 200 84.35 94.11 24.04
N ALA A 201 85.26 93.19 24.21
CA ALA A 201 86.75 93.35 24.19
C ALA A 201 87.27 93.70 22.79
N LEU A 202 88.28 94.57 22.67
CA LEU A 202 88.88 95.05 21.42
C LEU A 202 90.09 94.19 20.96
N SER A 203 90.58 93.27 21.82
CA SER A 203 91.59 92.29 21.50
C SER A 203 91.42 91.00 22.23
N HIS A 204 91.71 89.83 21.56
CA HIS A 204 91.62 88.50 22.17
C HIS A 204 93.01 87.85 21.98
N PRO A 205 93.81 87.61 23.09
CA PRO A 205 95.15 87.12 23.01
C PRO A 205 95.31 85.66 22.54
N ALA A 206 94.15 84.86 22.68
CA ALA A 206 94.10 83.46 22.27
C ALA A 206 92.68 83.11 21.79
N PRO A 207 92.34 83.48 20.51
CA PRO A 207 91.04 83.07 19.97
C PRO A 207 90.98 81.57 19.77
N LEU A 208 89.78 80.99 19.89
CA LEU A 208 89.53 79.61 19.65
C LEU A 208 89.77 79.27 18.13
N HIS A 209 90.64 78.36 17.82
CA HIS A 209 90.82 77.90 16.43
C HIS A 209 90.02 76.70 16.03
N ALA A 210 89.57 76.70 14.80
CA ALA A 210 88.82 75.57 14.26
C ALA A 210 89.70 74.31 14.25
N THR A 211 89.38 73.33 15.06
CA THR A 211 89.86 72.00 14.99
C THR A 211 88.64 71.06 14.70
N GLU A 212 88.73 70.12 13.88
CA GLU A 212 87.81 69.02 13.43
C GLU A 212 86.38 68.90 14.07
N VAL A 213 85.79 69.93 14.64
CA VAL A 213 84.50 69.98 15.34
C VAL A 213 83.38 69.70 14.38
N GLU A 214 83.48 70.14 13.13
CA GLU A 214 82.45 69.95 12.12
C GLU A 214 82.22 68.43 11.72
N GLY A 215 83.38 67.74 11.63
CA GLY A 215 83.36 66.27 11.40
C GLY A 215 82.70 65.48 12.56
N GLU A 216 83.11 65.89 13.82
CA GLU A 216 82.52 65.28 15.05
C GLU A 216 81.03 65.56 15.18
N LEU A 217 80.56 66.77 14.87
CA LEU A 217 79.20 67.17 14.88
C LEU A 217 78.37 66.31 13.88
N LYS A 218 78.88 66.17 12.66
CA LYS A 218 78.23 65.33 11.61
C LYS A 218 78.16 63.87 12.05
N GLU A 219 79.26 63.34 12.55
CA GLU A 219 79.34 61.94 13.01
C GLU A 219 78.33 61.69 14.13
N LYS A 220 78.20 62.61 15.12
CA LYS A 220 77.21 62.47 16.18
C LYS A 220 75.76 62.62 15.68
N ALA A 221 75.51 63.57 14.74
CA ALA A 221 74.20 63.70 14.11
C ALA A 221 73.78 62.50 13.34
N ASP A 222 74.73 61.91 12.52
CA ASP A 222 74.47 60.70 11.77
C ASP A 222 74.26 59.51 12.71
N ARG A 223 74.97 59.46 13.85
CA ARG A 223 74.77 58.37 14.85
C ARG A 223 73.43 58.53 15.62
N VAL A 224 73.03 59.74 15.92
CA VAL A 224 71.65 59.98 16.53
C VAL A 224 70.60 59.51 15.50
N ALA A 225 70.70 59.96 14.26
CA ALA A 225 69.76 59.56 13.21
C ALA A 225 69.67 58.05 13.06
N GLY A 226 70.82 57.31 13.08
CA GLY A 226 70.84 55.85 13.03
C GLY A 226 70.17 55.19 14.23
N LEU A 227 70.46 55.73 15.46
CA LEU A 227 69.79 55.19 16.70
C LEU A 227 68.29 55.50 16.76
N GLU A 228 67.85 56.66 16.28
CA GLU A 228 66.43 56.98 16.14
C GLU A 228 65.72 56.06 15.14
N GLU A 229 66.35 55.71 14.00
CA GLU A 229 65.75 54.79 13.07
C GLU A 229 65.70 53.34 13.63
N GLU A 230 66.76 52.94 14.37
CA GLU A 230 66.76 51.70 15.15
C GLU A 230 65.57 51.68 16.13
N GLY A 231 65.34 52.80 16.87
CA GLY A 231 64.22 52.97 17.79
C GLY A 231 62.85 52.78 17.12
N LYS A 232 62.66 53.34 15.92
CA LYS A 232 61.43 53.15 15.12
C LYS A 232 61.22 51.68 14.67
N VAL A 233 62.31 50.97 14.38
CA VAL A 233 62.22 49.53 14.07
C VAL A 233 61.72 48.79 15.27
N LEU A 234 62.29 49.01 16.46
CA LEU A 234 61.86 48.36 17.69
C LEU A 234 60.41 48.71 18.07
N GLU A 235 59.97 49.93 17.91
CA GLU A 235 58.57 50.35 18.13
C GLU A 235 57.61 49.60 17.26
N ARG A 236 57.92 49.44 15.93
CA ARG A 236 57.16 48.62 15.00
C ARG A 236 57.12 47.18 15.43
N MET A 237 58.23 46.62 15.91
CA MET A 237 58.30 45.25 16.43
C MET A 237 57.42 45.08 17.66
N VAL A 238 57.48 45.96 18.65
CA VAL A 238 56.63 45.91 19.85
C VAL A 238 55.16 45.96 19.48
N SER A 239 54.78 46.88 18.58
CA SER A 239 53.39 46.98 18.10
C SER A 239 52.90 45.69 17.47
N ARG A 240 53.67 45.05 16.62
CA ARG A 240 53.35 43.75 16.00
C ARG A 240 53.27 42.66 17.05
N LEU A 241 54.23 42.58 18.00
CA LEU A 241 54.20 41.58 19.08
C LEU A 241 53.00 41.75 20.02
N THR A 242 52.54 42.97 20.24
CA THR A 242 51.32 43.23 20.99
C THR A 242 50.08 42.64 20.32
N VAL A 243 49.91 42.92 18.99
CA VAL A 243 48.79 42.37 18.21
C VAL A 243 48.82 40.82 18.16
N ILE A 244 50.04 40.24 17.94
CA ILE A 244 50.25 38.78 17.97
C ILE A 244 49.87 38.23 19.34
N GLY A 245 50.22 38.94 20.43
CA GLY A 245 49.89 38.56 21.80
C GLY A 245 48.39 38.48 22.07
N GLU A 246 47.62 39.44 21.57
CA GLU A 246 46.17 39.41 21.67
C GLU A 246 45.54 38.27 20.88
N ARG A 247 46.05 38.01 19.67
CA ARG A 247 45.61 36.84 18.83
C ARG A 247 45.90 35.53 19.51
N LEU A 248 47.13 35.31 20.03
CA LEU A 248 47.52 34.11 20.75
C LEU A 248 46.70 33.88 22.01
N ARG A 249 46.38 34.98 22.77
CA ARG A 249 45.52 34.88 23.93
C ARG A 249 44.12 34.44 23.54
N SER A 250 43.53 35.11 22.54
CA SER A 250 42.16 34.76 22.04
C SER A 250 42.12 33.33 21.49
N ALA A 251 43.15 32.88 20.74
CA ALA A 251 43.25 31.50 20.27
C ALA A 251 43.46 30.51 21.42
N GLY A 252 44.21 30.86 22.47
CA GLY A 252 44.34 30.06 23.69
C GLY A 252 43.05 29.88 24.42
N GLU A 253 42.28 30.95 24.63
CA GLU A 253 40.95 30.90 25.26
C GLU A 253 39.98 30.01 24.46
N ARG A 254 39.97 30.16 23.12
CA ARG A 254 39.17 29.26 22.23
C ARG A 254 39.60 27.82 22.34
N LYS A 255 40.91 27.53 22.35
CA LYS A 255 41.46 26.18 22.54
C LYS A 255 40.97 25.54 23.83
N GLU A 256 41.02 26.28 24.95
CA GLU A 256 40.53 25.75 26.22
C GLU A 256 39.04 25.50 26.20
N GLN A 257 38.24 26.38 25.59
CA GLN A 257 36.80 26.21 25.47
C GLN A 257 36.47 24.94 24.63
N ILE A 258 37.10 24.78 23.45
CA ILE A 258 36.91 23.61 22.60
C ILE A 258 37.34 22.34 23.35
N THR A 259 38.46 22.34 24.05
CA THR A 259 38.93 21.20 24.83
C THR A 259 37.93 20.79 25.92
N ARG A 260 37.32 21.77 26.60
CA ARG A 260 36.25 21.49 27.58
C ARG A 260 35.04 20.83 26.92
N GLN A 261 34.57 21.38 25.78
CA GLN A 261 33.46 20.82 25.04
C GLN A 261 33.76 19.40 24.54
N GLN A 262 34.94 19.17 24.02
CA GLN A 262 35.41 17.86 23.60
C GLN A 262 35.40 16.83 24.76
N ASN A 263 35.85 17.22 25.93
CA ASN A 263 35.83 16.35 27.12
C ASN A 263 34.41 16.05 27.58
N VAL A 264 33.49 17.02 27.54
CA VAL A 264 32.07 16.80 27.84
C VAL A 264 31.46 15.81 26.83
N ALA A 265 31.72 15.99 25.53
CA ALA A 265 31.23 15.09 24.51
C ALA A 265 31.80 13.66 24.64
N ARG A 266 33.08 13.53 25.03
CA ARG A 266 33.70 12.21 25.33
C ARG A 266 33.04 11.52 26.50
N GLU A 267 32.73 12.23 27.55
CA GLU A 267 32.04 11.67 28.72
C GLU A 267 30.62 11.25 28.39
N ARG A 268 29.89 12.10 27.66
CA ARG A 268 28.56 11.74 27.12
C ARG A 268 28.61 10.46 26.27
N LEU A 269 29.63 10.31 25.42
CA LEU A 269 29.79 9.09 24.61
C LEU A 269 30.03 7.87 25.52
N ARG A 270 30.90 8.01 26.54
CA ARG A 270 31.17 6.93 27.47
C ARG A 270 29.91 6.51 28.23
N GLU A 271 29.16 7.44 28.80
CA GLU A 271 27.89 7.17 29.47
C GLU A 271 26.86 6.55 28.50
N HIS A 272 26.78 7.02 27.26
CA HIS A 272 25.89 6.49 26.26
C HIS A 272 26.22 5.04 25.93
N LEU A 273 27.49 4.69 25.81
CA LEU A 273 27.95 3.31 25.57
C LEU A 273 27.58 2.37 26.71
N THR A 274 27.58 2.82 27.97
CA THR A 274 27.20 1.99 29.13
C THR A 274 25.71 1.63 29.16
N ARG A 275 24.87 2.39 28.43
CA ARG A 275 23.42 2.15 28.34
C ARG A 275 23.05 1.13 27.27
N PHE A 276 24.02 0.60 26.53
CA PHE A 276 23.79 -0.42 25.51
C PHE A 276 23.63 -1.80 26.17
N THR A 277 22.40 -2.31 26.17
CA THR A 277 22.05 -3.58 26.84
C THR A 277 21.41 -4.61 25.94
N TRP A 278 21.29 -4.34 24.64
CA TRP A 278 20.60 -5.23 23.70
C TRP A 278 21.47 -6.42 23.30
N GLU A 279 21.04 -7.60 23.73
CA GLU A 279 21.68 -8.84 23.32
C GLU A 279 21.60 -9.08 21.83
N GLY A 280 22.66 -9.61 21.25
CA GLY A 280 22.74 -9.90 19.83
C GLY A 280 23.13 -8.70 18.95
N PHE A 281 23.25 -7.48 19.50
CA PHE A 281 23.76 -6.28 18.82
C PHE A 281 25.06 -5.81 19.50
N THR A 282 25.83 -4.99 18.80
CA THR A 282 27.07 -4.40 19.36
C THR A 282 27.12 -2.91 19.03
N PRO A 283 27.68 -2.06 19.92
CA PRO A 283 27.70 -0.61 19.73
C PRO A 283 28.35 -0.11 18.43
N ASP A 284 29.16 -0.96 17.78
CA ASP A 284 29.95 -0.57 16.60
C ASP A 284 29.41 -1.16 15.28
N ASN A 285 28.33 -1.96 15.34
CA ASN A 285 27.80 -2.65 14.15
C ASN A 285 26.33 -2.28 13.87
N MET A 286 26.13 -1.08 13.33
CA MET A 286 24.81 -0.61 12.88
C MET A 286 24.29 -1.42 11.67
N GLN A 287 25.19 -2.05 10.89
CA GLN A 287 24.79 -2.84 9.73
C GLN A 287 23.88 -3.99 10.14
N ARG A 288 24.19 -4.67 11.24
CA ARG A 288 23.36 -5.76 11.77
C ARG A 288 21.94 -5.32 12.10
N LEU A 289 21.77 -4.10 12.66
CA LEU A 289 20.44 -3.53 12.88
C LEU A 289 19.72 -3.29 11.56
N THR A 290 20.41 -2.74 10.57
CA THR A 290 19.85 -2.50 9.22
C THR A 290 19.39 -3.81 8.58
N ASP A 291 20.20 -4.86 8.69
CA ASP A 291 19.88 -6.18 8.16
C ASP A 291 18.65 -6.78 8.85
N GLU A 292 18.55 -6.63 10.19
CA GLU A 292 17.39 -7.12 10.95
C GLU A 292 16.11 -6.31 10.63
N ILE A 293 16.20 -5.00 10.48
CA ILE A 293 15.07 -4.17 10.04
C ILE A 293 14.58 -4.59 8.65
N ASN A 294 15.51 -4.84 7.72
CA ASN A 294 15.17 -5.32 6.38
C ASN A 294 14.53 -6.70 6.42
N ARG A 295 15.04 -7.61 7.27
CA ARG A 295 14.45 -8.91 7.50
C ARG A 295 13.02 -8.80 8.01
N VAL A 296 12.78 -7.95 9.02
CA VAL A 296 11.43 -7.70 9.56
C VAL A 296 10.51 -7.11 8.51
N ALA A 297 10.99 -6.22 7.65
CA ALA A 297 10.21 -5.68 6.54
C ALA A 297 9.77 -6.79 5.56
N LEU A 298 10.65 -7.74 5.25
CA LEU A 298 10.32 -8.89 4.42
C LEU A 298 9.30 -9.81 5.10
N LEU A 299 9.48 -10.13 6.39
CA LEU A 299 8.54 -10.94 7.15
C LEU A 299 7.15 -10.30 7.25
N ASN A 300 7.09 -8.99 7.46
CA ASN A 300 5.83 -8.25 7.49
C ASN A 300 5.14 -8.25 6.12
N LYS A 301 5.90 -8.16 5.03
CA LYS A 301 5.35 -8.30 3.67
C LYS A 301 4.79 -9.71 3.46
N GLU A 302 5.55 -10.75 3.83
CA GLU A 302 5.10 -12.13 3.71
C GLU A 302 3.84 -12.40 4.56
N LYS A 303 3.77 -11.81 5.77
CA LYS A 303 2.58 -11.84 6.61
C LYS A 303 1.37 -11.20 5.92
N LEU A 304 1.52 -10.01 5.35
CA LEU A 304 0.43 -9.30 4.63
C LEU A 304 -0.05 -10.10 3.42
N ASP A 305 0.88 -10.66 2.65
CA ASP A 305 0.57 -11.51 1.50
C ASP A 305 -0.18 -12.77 1.97
N GLY A 306 0.28 -13.40 3.05
CA GLY A 306 -0.38 -14.56 3.67
C GLY A 306 -1.78 -14.23 4.22
N GLU A 307 -1.98 -13.08 4.87
CA GLU A 307 -3.29 -12.61 5.33
C GLU A 307 -4.25 -12.38 4.15
N THR A 308 -3.75 -11.87 3.04
CA THR A 308 -4.53 -11.68 1.81
C THR A 308 -4.98 -13.02 1.23
N VAL A 309 -4.07 -13.99 1.14
CA VAL A 309 -4.38 -15.34 0.66
C VAL A 309 -5.40 -16.01 1.59
N ARG A 310 -5.21 -15.94 2.90
CA ARG A 310 -6.17 -16.45 3.90
C ARG A 310 -7.55 -15.83 3.70
N GLY A 311 -7.65 -14.51 3.58
CA GLY A 311 -8.91 -13.80 3.36
C GLY A 311 -9.64 -14.22 2.08
N ASN A 312 -8.89 -14.49 1.00
CA ASN A 312 -9.44 -15.00 -0.26
C ASN A 312 -9.94 -16.43 -0.11
N THR A 313 -9.22 -17.28 0.63
CA THR A 313 -9.63 -18.65 0.93
C THR A 313 -10.92 -18.66 1.78
N GLU A 314 -11.01 -17.83 2.81
CA GLU A 314 -12.21 -17.68 3.65
C GLU A 314 -13.43 -17.24 2.82
N LYS A 315 -13.27 -16.26 1.94
CA LYS A 315 -14.34 -15.81 1.01
C LYS A 315 -14.76 -16.94 0.05
N SER A 316 -13.81 -17.71 -0.46
CA SER A 316 -14.09 -18.83 -1.37
C SER A 316 -14.88 -19.94 -0.65
N ILE A 317 -14.54 -20.27 0.59
CA ILE A 317 -15.28 -21.21 1.42
C ILE A 317 -16.71 -20.73 1.63
N GLU A 318 -16.90 -19.47 2.00
CA GLU A 318 -18.22 -18.90 2.26
C GLU A 318 -19.09 -18.93 0.99
N GLN A 319 -18.54 -18.56 -0.14
CA GLN A 319 -19.25 -18.58 -1.41
C GLN A 319 -19.68 -20.01 -1.82
N LYS A 320 -18.79 -21.00 -1.60
CA LYS A 320 -19.11 -22.40 -1.85
C LYS A 320 -20.16 -22.94 -0.86
N ARG A 321 -20.16 -22.52 0.41
CA ARG A 321 -21.20 -22.85 1.40
C ARG A 321 -22.56 -22.33 0.97
N VAL A 322 -22.65 -21.07 0.58
CA VAL A 322 -23.91 -20.48 0.07
C VAL A 322 -24.42 -21.21 -1.16
N ASN A 323 -23.51 -21.60 -2.07
CA ASN A 323 -23.89 -22.38 -3.25
C ASN A 323 -24.34 -23.80 -2.85
N LEU A 324 -23.65 -24.44 -1.91
CA LEU A 324 -24.02 -25.74 -1.39
C LEU A 324 -25.43 -25.74 -0.79
N GLU A 325 -25.77 -24.74 0.01
CA GLU A 325 -27.12 -24.58 0.57
C GLU A 325 -28.17 -24.47 -0.53
N LYS A 326 -27.92 -23.69 -1.58
CA LYS A 326 -28.81 -23.59 -2.74
C LYS A 326 -28.95 -24.92 -3.48
N TYR A 327 -27.86 -25.69 -3.65
CA TYR A 327 -27.92 -27.00 -4.29
C TYR A 327 -28.70 -28.00 -3.46
N VAL A 328 -28.50 -28.04 -2.13
CA VAL A 328 -29.26 -28.90 -1.22
C VAL A 328 -30.72 -28.54 -1.25
N ALA A 329 -31.07 -27.25 -1.13
CA ALA A 329 -32.48 -26.82 -1.21
C ALA A 329 -33.14 -27.22 -2.53
N ARG A 330 -32.40 -27.12 -3.65
CA ARG A 330 -32.93 -27.53 -4.95
C ARG A 330 -33.10 -29.05 -5.06
N LEU A 331 -32.19 -29.82 -4.47
CA LEU A 331 -32.34 -31.28 -4.39
C LEU A 331 -33.56 -31.68 -3.58
N ASP A 332 -33.85 -31.01 -2.45
CA ASP A 332 -35.03 -31.23 -1.63
C ASP A 332 -36.34 -30.94 -2.40
N GLU A 333 -36.31 -29.90 -3.27
CA GLU A 333 -37.43 -29.62 -4.17
C GLU A 333 -37.64 -30.75 -5.17
N ILE A 334 -36.57 -31.17 -5.87
CA ILE A 334 -36.62 -32.28 -6.85
C ILE A 334 -37.09 -33.59 -6.15
N CYS A 335 -36.60 -33.85 -4.94
CA CYS A 335 -37.01 -35.01 -4.17
C CYS A 335 -38.52 -34.99 -3.90
N ARG A 336 -39.08 -33.85 -3.49
CA ARG A 336 -40.52 -33.66 -3.30
C ARG A 336 -41.32 -33.84 -4.60
N GLU A 337 -40.80 -33.34 -5.74
CA GLU A 337 -41.41 -33.53 -7.04
C GLU A 337 -41.40 -35.01 -7.44
N ILE A 338 -40.33 -35.78 -7.18
CA ILE A 338 -40.23 -37.24 -7.41
C ILE A 338 -41.30 -37.93 -6.58
N VAL A 339 -41.43 -37.67 -5.27
CA VAL A 339 -42.43 -38.29 -4.39
C VAL A 339 -43.86 -38.01 -4.87
N GLN A 340 -44.12 -36.80 -5.34
CA GLN A 340 -45.40 -36.45 -5.93
C GLN A 340 -45.68 -37.24 -7.21
N ARG A 341 -44.69 -37.38 -8.10
CA ARG A 341 -44.85 -38.18 -9.31
C ARG A 341 -44.99 -39.67 -8.99
N ASP A 342 -44.25 -40.23 -8.03
CA ASP A 342 -44.42 -41.59 -7.54
C ASP A 342 -45.86 -41.87 -7.08
N SER A 343 -46.44 -40.93 -6.32
CA SER A 343 -47.85 -41.04 -5.86
C SER A 343 -48.83 -41.02 -7.04
N GLN A 344 -48.59 -40.15 -8.03
CA GLN A 344 -49.42 -40.06 -9.24
C GLN A 344 -49.33 -41.33 -10.08
N VAL A 345 -48.14 -41.89 -10.28
CA VAL A 345 -47.92 -43.19 -10.96
C VAL A 345 -48.65 -44.31 -10.21
N GLY A 346 -48.55 -44.33 -8.87
CA GLY A 346 -49.26 -45.33 -8.04
C GLY A 346 -50.76 -45.30 -8.27
N LEU A 347 -51.36 -44.11 -8.20
CA LEU A 347 -52.81 -43.90 -8.39
C LEU A 347 -53.27 -44.30 -9.81
N LEU A 348 -52.49 -43.91 -10.84
CA LEU A 348 -52.82 -44.26 -12.22
C LEU A 348 -52.72 -45.76 -12.45
N ARG A 349 -51.76 -46.49 -11.87
CA ARG A 349 -51.66 -47.94 -11.91
C ARG A 349 -52.81 -48.67 -11.21
N GLU A 350 -53.20 -48.15 -10.05
CA GLU A 350 -54.42 -48.66 -9.35
C GLU A 350 -55.69 -48.50 -10.21
N GLN A 351 -55.87 -47.36 -10.88
CA GLN A 351 -56.99 -47.09 -11.78
C GLN A 351 -56.97 -47.93 -13.08
N GLN A 352 -55.80 -48.47 -13.44
CA GLN A 352 -55.61 -49.37 -14.57
C GLN A 352 -55.64 -50.87 -14.19
N ALA A 353 -56.02 -51.19 -12.95
CA ALA A 353 -56.10 -52.57 -12.51
C ALA A 353 -56.99 -53.39 -13.47
N GLY A 354 -56.40 -54.40 -14.16
CA GLY A 354 -57.05 -55.25 -15.18
C GLY A 354 -56.77 -54.86 -16.64
N PHE A 355 -56.03 -53.75 -16.90
CA PHE A 355 -55.55 -53.40 -18.22
C PHE A 355 -54.21 -54.08 -18.49
N ASP A 356 -54.02 -54.77 -19.62
CA ASP A 356 -52.74 -55.40 -19.95
C ASP A 356 -51.79 -54.42 -20.59
N GLU A 357 -51.00 -53.74 -19.76
CA GLU A 357 -49.99 -52.76 -20.22
C GLU A 357 -48.93 -53.42 -21.14
N LYS A 358 -48.73 -54.77 -21.03
CA LYS A 358 -47.75 -55.47 -21.83
C LYS A 358 -48.08 -55.50 -23.32
N GLU A 359 -49.41 -55.41 -23.65
CA GLU A 359 -49.86 -55.33 -25.05
C GLU A 359 -49.25 -54.10 -25.77
N TYR A 360 -48.91 -53.07 -25.01
CA TYR A 360 -48.34 -51.83 -25.53
C TYR A 360 -46.84 -51.69 -25.32
N GLU A 361 -46.18 -52.71 -24.77
CA GLU A 361 -44.70 -52.65 -24.57
C GLU A 361 -44.01 -52.51 -25.92
N GLY A 362 -43.20 -51.41 -26.05
CA GLY A 362 -42.51 -51.06 -27.31
C GLY A 362 -43.36 -50.35 -28.38
N VAL A 363 -44.67 -50.15 -28.13
CA VAL A 363 -45.53 -49.35 -29.03
C VAL A 363 -45.27 -47.87 -28.80
N PRO A 364 -44.98 -47.09 -29.85
CA PRO A 364 -44.78 -45.64 -29.72
C PRO A 364 -46.04 -44.91 -29.21
N ASP A 365 -45.88 -43.90 -28.37
CA ASP A 365 -46.97 -43.07 -27.83
C ASP A 365 -47.85 -42.47 -28.94
N MET A 366 -47.28 -42.16 -30.10
CA MET A 366 -48.02 -41.67 -31.24
C MET A 366 -48.99 -42.70 -31.82
N GLU A 367 -48.68 -43.98 -31.79
CA GLU A 367 -49.55 -45.04 -32.27
C GLU A 367 -50.69 -45.32 -31.28
N ILE A 368 -50.37 -45.30 -29.98
CA ILE A 368 -51.39 -45.37 -28.92
C ILE A 368 -52.35 -44.15 -29.00
N GLY A 369 -51.78 -42.95 -29.28
CA GLY A 369 -52.59 -41.77 -29.52
C GLY A 369 -53.57 -41.88 -30.70
N LYS A 370 -53.13 -42.51 -31.80
CA LYS A 370 -54.04 -42.79 -32.95
C LYS A 370 -55.15 -43.75 -32.58
N GLU A 371 -54.85 -44.83 -31.88
CA GLU A 371 -55.87 -45.77 -31.40
C GLU A 371 -56.88 -45.09 -30.47
N LEU A 372 -56.39 -44.25 -29.56
CA LEU A 372 -57.23 -43.44 -28.72
C LEU A 372 -58.18 -42.54 -29.50
N ASP A 373 -57.67 -41.85 -30.51
CA ASP A 373 -58.48 -40.97 -31.36
C ASP A 373 -59.50 -41.77 -32.18
N GLU A 374 -59.12 -42.93 -32.72
CA GLU A 374 -60.04 -43.83 -33.38
C GLU A 374 -61.18 -44.32 -32.45
N CYS A 375 -60.86 -44.69 -31.22
CA CYS A 375 -61.85 -45.08 -30.24
C CYS A 375 -62.80 -43.94 -29.90
N ARG A 376 -62.30 -42.73 -29.76
CA ARG A 376 -63.10 -41.51 -29.49
C ARG A 376 -63.99 -41.18 -30.70
N GLN A 377 -63.47 -41.19 -31.92
CA GLN A 377 -64.22 -40.93 -33.14
C GLN A 377 -65.36 -41.94 -33.30
N ARG A 378 -65.06 -43.23 -33.13
CA ARG A 378 -66.12 -44.29 -33.21
C ARG A 378 -67.18 -44.09 -32.13
N PHE A 379 -66.77 -43.81 -30.90
CA PHE A 379 -67.69 -43.51 -29.78
C PHE A 379 -68.62 -42.37 -30.12
N GLU A 380 -68.15 -41.27 -30.66
CA GLU A 380 -68.96 -40.12 -31.04
C GLU A 380 -69.83 -40.44 -32.27
N GLN A 381 -69.29 -41.15 -33.28
CA GLN A 381 -70.03 -41.48 -34.49
C GLN A 381 -71.20 -42.40 -34.18
N VAL A 382 -70.99 -43.48 -33.41
CA VAL A 382 -72.08 -44.39 -32.99
C VAL A 382 -73.16 -43.60 -32.21
N GLY A 383 -72.76 -42.67 -31.32
CA GLY A 383 -73.69 -41.84 -30.57
C GLY A 383 -74.53 -40.93 -31.46
N ARG A 384 -73.87 -40.25 -32.42
CA ARG A 384 -74.61 -39.38 -33.39
C ARG A 384 -75.55 -40.17 -34.26
N ASP A 385 -75.10 -41.31 -34.79
CA ASP A 385 -75.92 -42.15 -35.64
C ASP A 385 -77.13 -42.73 -34.88
N TYR A 386 -76.90 -43.20 -33.65
CA TYR A 386 -77.98 -43.66 -32.80
C TYR A 386 -79.04 -42.56 -32.51
N GLN A 387 -78.60 -41.36 -32.12
CA GLN A 387 -79.49 -40.20 -31.85
C GLN A 387 -80.28 -39.82 -33.10
N ARG A 388 -79.57 -39.70 -34.27
CA ARG A 388 -80.23 -39.35 -35.54
C ARG A 388 -81.30 -40.37 -35.91
N ASP A 389 -80.95 -41.65 -35.84
CA ASP A 389 -81.85 -42.70 -36.31
C ASP A 389 -82.95 -43.01 -35.27
N ALA A 390 -82.71 -42.79 -33.96
CA ALA A 390 -83.75 -42.76 -32.95
C ALA A 390 -84.81 -41.69 -33.21
N ALA A 391 -84.35 -40.48 -33.48
CA ALA A 391 -85.28 -39.37 -33.83
C ALA A 391 -86.04 -39.70 -35.14
N ARG A 392 -85.36 -40.28 -36.13
CA ARG A 392 -86.00 -40.68 -37.37
C ARG A 392 -87.06 -41.81 -37.15
N LEU A 393 -86.76 -42.78 -36.27
CA LEU A 393 -87.69 -43.85 -35.95
C LEU A 393 -88.99 -43.27 -35.30
N GLN A 394 -88.79 -42.31 -34.35
CA GLN A 394 -89.94 -41.64 -33.74
C GLN A 394 -90.85 -40.91 -34.76
N VAL A 395 -90.29 -40.27 -35.76
CA VAL A 395 -91.07 -39.63 -36.84
C VAL A 395 -91.77 -40.66 -37.66
N ILE A 396 -91.09 -41.76 -38.11
CA ILE A 396 -91.74 -42.85 -38.84
C ILE A 396 -92.86 -43.53 -38.08
N GLU A 397 -92.66 -43.80 -36.76
CA GLU A 397 -93.67 -44.34 -35.89
C GLU A 397 -94.86 -43.36 -35.76
N ALA A 398 -94.64 -42.08 -35.59
CA ALA A 398 -95.71 -41.09 -35.51
C ALA A 398 -96.51 -40.99 -36.81
N ASP A 399 -95.83 -41.00 -37.95
CA ASP A 399 -96.47 -41.01 -39.25
C ASP A 399 -97.20 -42.31 -39.55
N PHE A 400 -96.66 -43.45 -39.07
CA PHE A 400 -97.41 -44.74 -39.15
C PHE A 400 -98.67 -44.73 -38.30
N ARG A 401 -98.65 -44.28 -37.06
CA ARG A 401 -99.81 -44.10 -36.21
C ARG A 401 -100.88 -43.22 -36.80
N ARG A 402 -100.46 -42.06 -37.40
CA ARG A 402 -101.39 -41.15 -38.11
C ARG A 402 -102.06 -41.85 -39.31
N TRP A 403 -101.20 -42.59 -40.09
CA TRP A 403 -101.76 -43.36 -41.23
C TRP A 403 -102.67 -44.48 -40.76
N GLU A 404 -102.37 -45.23 -39.68
CA GLU A 404 -103.17 -46.24 -39.09
C GLU A 404 -104.52 -45.70 -38.62
N GLY A 405 -104.47 -44.56 -37.88
CA GLY A 405 -105.75 -43.88 -37.48
C GLY A 405 -106.61 -43.46 -38.66
N SER A 406 -106.00 -42.87 -39.71
CA SER A 406 -106.67 -42.50 -40.95
C SER A 406 -107.23 -43.72 -41.73
N MET A 407 -106.58 -44.87 -41.70
CA MET A 407 -107.04 -46.07 -42.28
C MET A 407 -108.28 -46.64 -41.45
N GLU A 408 -108.15 -46.59 -40.13
CA GLU A 408 -109.24 -47.00 -39.23
C GLU A 408 -110.52 -46.11 -39.41
N GLU A 409 -110.38 -44.79 -39.53
CA GLU A 409 -111.47 -43.87 -39.88
C GLU A 409 -112.10 -44.16 -41.27
N LYS A 410 -111.23 -44.36 -42.24
CA LYS A 410 -111.75 -44.78 -43.60
C LYS A 410 -112.41 -46.15 -43.66
N SER A 411 -111.84 -47.09 -42.82
CA SER A 411 -112.48 -48.42 -42.70
C SER A 411 -113.89 -48.32 -42.07
N LYS A 412 -114.05 -47.48 -41.03
CA LYS A 412 -115.32 -47.20 -40.38
C LYS A 412 -116.27 -46.52 -41.36
N GLU A 413 -115.79 -45.57 -42.15
CA GLU A 413 -116.55 -44.88 -43.16
C GLU A 413 -117.05 -45.84 -44.25
N VAL A 414 -116.12 -46.81 -44.71
CA VAL A 414 -116.52 -47.85 -45.66
C VAL A 414 -117.54 -48.75 -45.06
N ILE A 415 -117.40 -49.18 -43.76
CA ILE A 415 -118.48 -50.03 -43.10
C ILE A 415 -119.79 -49.28 -43.01
N ARG A 416 -119.73 -48.00 -42.61
CA ARG A 416 -120.95 -47.16 -42.59
C ARG A 416 -121.59 -47.00 -43.97
N LEU A 417 -120.77 -46.71 -45.00
CA LEU A 417 -121.32 -46.57 -46.37
C LEU A 417 -121.85 -48.02 -46.87
N GLN A 418 -121.21 -49.10 -46.47
CA GLN A 418 -121.71 -50.45 -46.77
C GLN A 418 -123.08 -50.74 -46.05
N GLN A 419 -123.25 -50.28 -44.79
CA GLN A 419 -124.52 -50.31 -44.08
C GLN A 419 -125.60 -49.44 -44.71
N GLU A 420 -125.21 -48.21 -45.04
CA GLU A 420 -126.19 -47.31 -45.73
C GLU A 420 -126.63 -47.87 -47.12
N LEU A 421 -125.68 -48.50 -47.83
CA LEU A 421 -125.98 -49.18 -49.13
C LEU A 421 -126.89 -50.43 -48.96
N GLU A 422 -126.72 -51.19 -47.85
CA GLU A 422 -127.55 -52.32 -47.50
C GLU A 422 -128.99 -51.92 -47.09
N GLU A 423 -129.05 -50.71 -46.41
CA GLU A 423 -130.40 -50.14 -46.06
C GLU A 423 -131.12 -49.55 -47.32
N GLU A 424 -130.41 -49.06 -48.34
CA GLU A 424 -131.07 -48.58 -49.52
C GLU A 424 -131.48 -49.68 -50.49
N VAL A 425 -131.01 -50.91 -50.31
CA VAL A 425 -131.35 -52.07 -51.18
C VAL A 425 -132.47 -52.95 -50.61
N GLN A 426 -132.98 -52.74 -49.36
CA GLN A 426 -134.16 -53.31 -48.82
C GLN A 426 -135.41 -52.45 -49.10
#